data_c6248c7e58cddccfb6ba94e8068aa2e7
#
_entry.id   c6248c7e58cddccfb6ba94e8068aa2e7
#
_cell.length_a   1.000
_cell.length_b   1.000
_cell.length_c   1.000
_cell.angle_alpha   90.00
_cell.angle_beta   90.00
_cell.angle_gamma   90.00
#
_symmetry.space_group_name_H-M   'P 1'
#
loop_
_entity.id
_entity.type
_entity.pdbx_description
1 polymer ?
#
loop_
_entity_poly.entity_id
_entity_poly.type
_entity_poly.pdbx_seq_one_letter_code
_entity_poly.pdbx_strand_id
1 'polypeptide(L)'
;MIFDRQQQRLLLEGKEYTFEDISQLIAGGAEAHSSAYWDLYLFLNEWFNGSPVITVHTSGSTGIPKELMVRKDQMMQSARLTCEFLNLKKGESALLCMNLRYIGAMMVVVRSLVAGLNLIVRPASGHPLADIKEPLRFVAMVPLQVYNTMQVPEEKERLKQTDILIIGGGAVDEALETEINHLPTAVYSTYGMTETLSHIALRRLNGASASEHYYPFPSVKLSLSAENTLIIDAPLVCDETLQTNDCLLYTSDAADE
;
A
#
# COMPACT_ATOMS: atom_id res chain seq x y z
N MET A 1 -8.99 15.77 -4.58
CA MET A 1 -10.24 15.08 -4.12
C MET A 1 -10.55 15.65 -2.75
N ILE A 2 -11.80 16.01 -2.45
CA ILE A 2 -12.18 16.55 -1.14
C ILE A 2 -12.56 15.36 -0.26
N PHE A 3 -12.04 15.32 0.97
CA PHE A 3 -12.44 14.33 1.96
C PHE A 3 -13.86 14.62 2.45
N ASP A 4 -14.78 13.70 2.22
CA ASP A 4 -16.14 13.73 2.74
C ASP A 4 -16.49 12.36 3.32
N ARG A 5 -16.52 12.27 4.65
CA ARG A 5 -16.77 11.02 5.37
C ARG A 5 -18.16 10.41 5.09
N GLN A 6 -19.15 11.24 4.78
CA GLN A 6 -20.51 10.74 4.55
C GLN A 6 -20.68 10.04 3.20
N GLN A 7 -19.82 10.34 2.25
CA GLN A 7 -19.81 9.70 0.92
C GLN A 7 -18.97 8.42 0.88
N GLN A 8 -18.12 8.20 1.89
CA GLN A 8 -17.27 7.01 1.91
C GLN A 8 -18.01 5.79 2.44
N ARG A 9 -17.74 4.64 1.83
CA ARG A 9 -18.25 3.35 2.22
C ARG A 9 -17.10 2.36 2.20
N LEU A 10 -17.01 1.53 3.23
CA LEU A 10 -16.09 0.41 3.26
C LEU A 10 -16.83 -0.87 2.93
N LEU A 11 -16.44 -1.54 1.86
CA LEU A 11 -16.85 -2.90 1.61
C LEU A 11 -15.86 -3.82 2.34
N LEU A 12 -16.32 -4.49 3.41
CA LEU A 12 -15.53 -5.34 4.29
C LEU A 12 -16.10 -6.75 4.29
N GLU A 13 -15.36 -7.72 3.76
CA GLU A 13 -15.74 -9.12 3.65
C GLU A 13 -17.17 -9.30 3.11
N GLY A 14 -17.48 -8.56 2.02
CA GLY A 14 -18.76 -8.62 1.32
C GLY A 14 -19.90 -7.79 1.92
N LYS A 15 -19.68 -7.12 3.06
CA LYS A 15 -20.67 -6.23 3.69
C LYS A 15 -20.21 -4.77 3.63
N GLU A 16 -21.12 -3.89 3.24
CA GLU A 16 -20.85 -2.45 3.21
C GLU A 16 -21.07 -1.82 4.59
N TYR A 17 -20.15 -0.94 4.98
CA TYR A 17 -20.16 -0.21 6.25
C TYR A 17 -20.04 1.29 6.02
N THR A 18 -20.88 2.05 6.72
CA THR A 18 -20.83 3.51 6.81
C THR A 18 -19.98 3.95 8.01
N PHE A 19 -19.78 5.26 8.13
CA PHE A 19 -19.20 5.86 9.33
C PHE A 19 -20.01 5.50 10.61
N GLU A 20 -21.33 5.56 10.52
CA GLU A 20 -22.22 5.25 11.64
C GLU A 20 -22.12 3.80 12.08
N ASP A 21 -22.02 2.86 11.13
CA ASP A 21 -21.83 1.43 11.41
C ASP A 21 -20.50 1.19 12.15
N ILE A 22 -19.41 1.81 11.69
CA ILE A 22 -18.10 1.69 12.35
C ILE A 22 -18.13 2.25 13.77
N SER A 23 -18.80 3.38 13.97
CA SER A 23 -18.96 3.99 15.31
C SER A 23 -19.70 3.05 16.27
N GLN A 24 -20.71 2.32 15.79
CA GLN A 24 -21.43 1.32 16.60
C GLN A 24 -20.56 0.11 16.95
N LEU A 25 -19.72 -0.38 16.00
CA LEU A 25 -18.80 -1.47 16.26
C LEU A 25 -17.77 -1.11 17.34
N ILE A 26 -17.25 0.12 17.32
CA ILE A 26 -16.32 0.63 18.35
C ILE A 26 -17.00 0.72 19.71
N ALA A 27 -18.26 1.19 19.76
CA ALA A 27 -19.02 1.28 21.01
C ALA A 27 -19.26 -0.09 21.69
N GLY A 28 -19.21 -1.20 20.92
CA GLY A 28 -19.28 -2.57 21.43
C GLY A 28 -18.02 -3.03 22.18
N GLY A 29 -16.90 -2.32 22.08
CA GLY A 29 -15.64 -2.58 22.79
C GLY A 29 -14.73 -3.60 22.11
N ALA A 30 -13.47 -3.61 22.51
CA ALA A 30 -12.42 -4.45 21.94
C ALA A 30 -12.67 -5.97 22.11
N GLU A 31 -13.30 -6.36 23.20
CA GLU A 31 -13.54 -7.78 23.53
C GLU A 31 -14.49 -8.49 22.56
N ALA A 32 -15.28 -7.71 21.81
CA ALA A 32 -16.21 -8.24 20.82
C ALA A 32 -15.54 -8.58 19.48
N HIS A 33 -14.27 -8.22 19.28
CA HIS A 33 -13.58 -8.30 17.99
C HIS A 33 -12.20 -8.94 18.09
N SER A 34 -11.72 -9.55 17.00
CA SER A 34 -10.32 -9.93 16.93
C SER A 34 -9.43 -8.70 16.90
N SER A 35 -8.15 -8.83 17.30
CA SER A 35 -7.21 -7.70 17.34
C SER A 35 -7.06 -7.01 15.97
N ALA A 36 -7.05 -7.75 14.86
CA ALA A 36 -6.92 -7.19 13.52
C ALA A 36 -8.12 -6.32 13.11
N TYR A 37 -9.34 -6.74 13.46
CA TYR A 37 -10.55 -5.94 13.23
C TYR A 37 -10.62 -4.74 14.16
N TRP A 38 -10.17 -4.90 15.40
CA TRP A 38 -10.14 -3.79 16.35
C TRP A 38 -9.17 -2.69 15.89
N ASP A 39 -7.97 -3.05 15.45
CA ASP A 39 -7.02 -2.10 14.87
C ASP A 39 -7.59 -1.39 13.64
N LEU A 40 -8.32 -2.12 12.78
CA LEU A 40 -9.01 -1.52 11.64
C LEU A 40 -10.09 -0.51 12.07
N TYR A 41 -10.90 -0.84 13.07
CA TYR A 41 -11.97 0.06 13.54
C TYR A 41 -11.39 1.31 14.22
N LEU A 42 -10.29 1.19 14.96
CA LEU A 42 -9.58 2.33 15.52
C LEU A 42 -9.03 3.24 14.42
N PHE A 43 -8.39 2.67 13.39
CA PHE A 43 -7.96 3.44 12.24
C PHE A 43 -9.13 4.15 11.52
N LEU A 44 -10.24 3.46 11.30
CA LEU A 44 -11.43 4.02 10.65
C LEU A 44 -12.08 5.13 11.50
N ASN A 45 -12.04 5.02 12.83
CA ASN A 45 -12.48 6.08 13.72
C ASN A 45 -11.66 7.36 13.54
N GLU A 46 -10.34 7.22 13.48
CA GLU A 46 -9.42 8.32 13.14
C GLU A 46 -9.67 8.85 11.73
N TRP A 47 -9.88 7.95 10.77
CA TRP A 47 -10.15 8.33 9.39
C TRP A 47 -11.43 9.13 9.23
N PHE A 48 -12.50 8.71 9.89
CA PHE A 48 -13.82 9.35 9.79
C PHE A 48 -14.05 10.51 10.77
N ASN A 49 -13.10 10.84 11.64
CA ASN A 49 -13.22 12.02 12.50
C ASN A 49 -13.24 13.32 11.66
N GLY A 50 -13.60 14.43 12.27
CA GLY A 50 -13.72 15.73 11.58
C GLY A 50 -12.38 16.39 11.20
N SER A 51 -11.22 15.79 11.59
CA SER A 51 -9.90 16.32 11.27
C SER A 51 -9.57 16.10 9.79
N PRO A 52 -9.00 17.08 9.07
CA PRO A 52 -8.50 16.89 7.71
C PRO A 52 -7.18 16.10 7.64
N VAL A 53 -6.56 15.86 8.79
CA VAL A 53 -5.27 15.16 8.92
C VAL A 53 -5.39 13.94 9.82
N ILE A 54 -4.44 13.03 9.67
CA ILE A 54 -4.25 11.84 10.50
C ILE A 54 -2.77 11.70 10.86
N THR A 55 -2.48 11.18 12.06
CA THR A 55 -1.12 10.91 12.49
C THR A 55 -0.64 9.55 11.96
N VAL A 56 0.55 9.54 11.37
CA VAL A 56 1.24 8.33 10.93
C VAL A 56 2.63 8.25 11.56
N HIS A 57 3.15 7.04 11.66
CA HIS A 57 4.47 6.81 12.25
C HIS A 57 5.44 6.36 11.15
N THR A 58 6.62 6.97 11.09
CA THR A 58 7.69 6.48 10.21
C THR A 58 8.27 5.19 10.79
N SER A 59 8.73 4.29 9.93
CA SER A 59 9.35 3.02 10.36
C SER A 59 10.71 3.22 11.04
N GLY A 60 11.24 4.46 11.05
CA GLY A 60 12.46 4.81 11.77
C GLY A 60 13.71 4.12 11.26
N SER A 61 14.10 4.33 10.01
CA SER A 61 15.43 3.91 9.50
C SER A 61 16.60 4.45 10.34
N THR A 62 16.34 5.48 11.16
CA THR A 62 17.29 6.10 12.10
C THR A 62 17.06 5.74 13.58
N GLY A 63 16.18 4.76 13.88
CA GLY A 63 16.01 4.15 15.21
C GLY A 63 14.85 4.68 16.05
N ILE A 64 14.39 5.91 15.92
CA ILE A 64 13.25 6.45 16.67
C ILE A 64 12.11 6.76 15.69
N PRO A 65 10.94 6.11 15.82
CA PRO A 65 9.77 6.44 15.02
C PRO A 65 9.39 7.91 15.21
N LYS A 66 9.21 8.63 14.11
CA LYS A 66 8.71 10.01 14.15
C LYS A 66 7.23 10.01 13.83
N GLU A 67 6.48 10.84 14.55
CA GLU A 67 5.10 11.15 14.22
C GLU A 67 5.07 12.18 13.10
N LEU A 68 4.25 11.92 12.10
CA LEU A 68 4.02 12.81 10.97
C LEU A 68 2.52 12.99 10.81
N MET A 69 2.09 14.24 10.73
CA MET A 69 0.68 14.55 10.39
C MET A 69 0.54 14.65 8.88
N VAL A 70 -0.33 13.81 8.32
CA VAL A 70 -0.55 13.73 6.88
C VAL A 70 -2.01 14.07 6.54
N ARG A 71 -2.24 14.65 5.36
CA ARG A 71 -3.56 15.06 4.92
C ARG A 71 -4.34 13.87 4.34
N LYS A 72 -5.59 13.70 4.78
CA LYS A 72 -6.48 12.63 4.30
C LYS A 72 -6.79 12.75 2.80
N ASP A 73 -6.96 13.97 2.28
CA ASP A 73 -7.22 14.20 0.86
C ASP A 73 -6.00 13.82 -0.01
N GLN A 74 -4.76 14.02 0.48
CA GLN A 74 -3.54 13.57 -0.19
C GLN A 74 -3.41 12.03 -0.15
N MET A 75 -3.76 11.39 0.99
CA MET A 75 -3.84 9.92 1.07
C MET A 75 -4.84 9.35 0.05
N MET A 76 -6.00 9.99 -0.13
CA MET A 76 -6.97 9.60 -1.16
C MET A 76 -6.42 9.77 -2.56
N GLN A 77 -5.64 10.83 -2.84
CA GLN A 77 -4.99 11.02 -4.14
C GLN A 77 -3.95 9.92 -4.41
N SER A 78 -3.09 9.62 -3.42
CA SER A 78 -2.12 8.53 -3.52
C SER A 78 -2.81 7.18 -3.78
N ALA A 79 -3.90 6.90 -3.06
CA ALA A 79 -4.71 5.70 -3.27
C ALA A 79 -5.28 5.62 -4.69
N ARG A 80 -5.82 6.74 -5.20
CA ARG A 80 -6.38 6.83 -6.56
C ARG A 80 -5.31 6.55 -7.62
N LEU A 81 -4.14 7.16 -7.52
CA LEU A 81 -3.03 6.94 -8.47
C LEU A 81 -2.67 5.45 -8.55
N THR A 82 -2.55 4.78 -7.40
CA THR A 82 -2.29 3.33 -7.37
C THR A 82 -3.42 2.53 -8.00
N CYS A 83 -4.68 2.82 -7.65
CA CYS A 83 -5.83 2.07 -8.15
C CYS A 83 -6.00 2.25 -9.67
N GLU A 84 -5.77 3.46 -10.19
CA GLU A 84 -5.79 3.74 -11.63
C GLU A 84 -4.66 2.99 -12.36
N PHE A 85 -3.43 3.05 -11.85
CA PHE A 85 -2.28 2.37 -12.44
C PHE A 85 -2.47 0.85 -12.50
N LEU A 86 -2.96 0.26 -11.40
CA LEU A 86 -3.20 -1.19 -11.30
C LEU A 86 -4.57 -1.63 -11.84
N ASN A 87 -5.36 -0.69 -12.36
CA ASN A 87 -6.72 -0.93 -12.87
C ASN A 87 -7.60 -1.69 -11.87
N LEU A 88 -7.56 -1.28 -10.59
CA LEU A 88 -8.40 -1.85 -9.53
C LEU A 88 -9.81 -1.27 -9.57
N LYS A 89 -10.82 -2.13 -9.45
CA LYS A 89 -12.23 -1.76 -9.62
C LYS A 89 -13.07 -2.10 -8.41
N LYS A 90 -14.19 -1.41 -8.28
CA LYS A 90 -15.18 -1.65 -7.22
C LYS A 90 -15.58 -3.13 -7.14
N GLY A 91 -15.61 -3.65 -5.91
CA GLY A 91 -15.98 -5.02 -5.60
C GLY A 91 -14.84 -6.04 -5.71
N GLU A 92 -13.70 -5.68 -6.31
CA GLU A 92 -12.52 -6.55 -6.36
C GLU A 92 -11.90 -6.69 -4.97
N SER A 93 -11.34 -7.88 -4.67
CA SER A 93 -10.78 -8.19 -3.35
C SER A 93 -9.41 -7.53 -3.11
N ALA A 94 -9.20 -7.01 -1.89
CA ALA A 94 -7.93 -6.50 -1.41
C ALA A 94 -7.61 -7.08 -0.03
N LEU A 95 -6.39 -7.59 0.17
CA LEU A 95 -5.98 -8.17 1.45
C LEU A 95 -5.23 -7.16 2.33
N LEU A 96 -5.75 -6.92 3.53
CA LEU A 96 -5.05 -6.26 4.63
C LEU A 96 -4.42 -7.33 5.52
N CYS A 97 -3.10 -7.46 5.49
CA CYS A 97 -2.31 -8.45 6.23
C CYS A 97 -1.05 -7.84 6.88
N MET A 98 -1.03 -6.54 7.03
CA MET A 98 0.05 -5.77 7.63
C MET A 98 -0.47 -4.97 8.84
N ASN A 99 0.45 -4.57 9.72
CA ASN A 99 0.10 -3.81 10.91
C ASN A 99 -0.28 -2.37 10.56
N LEU A 100 -1.47 -1.94 10.99
CA LEU A 100 -2.02 -0.59 10.75
C LEU A 100 -1.29 0.55 11.47
N ARG A 101 -0.25 0.25 12.25
CA ARG A 101 0.69 1.28 12.74
C ARG A 101 1.53 1.88 11.60
N TYR A 102 1.66 1.19 10.48
CA TYR A 102 2.49 1.61 9.35
C TYR A 102 1.64 2.10 8.19
N ILE A 103 2.13 3.14 7.52
CA ILE A 103 1.42 3.79 6.40
C ILE A 103 1.07 2.81 5.28
N GLY A 104 1.90 1.80 5.02
CA GLY A 104 1.63 0.80 3.98
C GLY A 104 0.31 0.05 4.20
N ALA A 105 0.02 -0.37 5.44
CA ALA A 105 -1.24 -1.01 5.81
C ALA A 105 -2.43 -0.03 5.77
N MET A 106 -2.25 1.20 6.31
CA MET A 106 -3.27 2.25 6.24
C MET A 106 -3.68 2.51 4.80
N MET A 107 -2.72 2.55 3.87
CA MET A 107 -2.99 2.79 2.46
C MET A 107 -3.72 1.64 1.75
N VAL A 108 -3.66 0.40 2.24
CA VAL A 108 -4.55 -0.67 1.74
C VAL A 108 -6.01 -0.35 2.07
N VAL A 109 -6.29 0.11 3.29
CA VAL A 109 -7.63 0.52 3.70
C VAL A 109 -8.12 1.73 2.90
N VAL A 110 -7.26 2.76 2.73
CA VAL A 110 -7.61 3.97 1.97
C VAL A 110 -7.88 3.64 0.49
N ARG A 111 -7.10 2.74 -0.13
CA ARG A 111 -7.39 2.24 -1.48
C ARG A 111 -8.74 1.54 -1.55
N SER A 112 -9.07 0.74 -0.54
CA SER A 112 -10.37 0.05 -0.48
C SER A 112 -11.53 1.03 -0.36
N LEU A 113 -11.39 2.09 0.44
CA LEU A 113 -12.38 3.17 0.54
C LEU A 113 -12.54 3.95 -0.77
N VAL A 114 -11.42 4.30 -1.43
CA VAL A 114 -11.42 5.15 -2.64
C VAL A 114 -11.93 4.40 -3.87
N ALA A 115 -11.52 3.14 -4.05
CA ALA A 115 -11.90 2.34 -5.21
C ALA A 115 -13.10 1.41 -4.94
N GLY A 116 -13.61 1.36 -3.69
CA GLY A 116 -14.70 0.45 -3.31
C GLY A 116 -14.29 -1.01 -3.36
N LEU A 117 -13.04 -1.34 -3.01
CA LEU A 117 -12.57 -2.72 -2.99
C LEU A 117 -13.18 -3.49 -1.81
N ASN A 118 -13.40 -4.77 -1.99
CA ASN A 118 -13.79 -5.68 -0.91
C ASN A 118 -12.55 -6.00 -0.04
N LEU A 119 -12.44 -5.32 1.09
CA LEU A 119 -11.34 -5.50 2.03
C LEU A 119 -11.50 -6.81 2.79
N ILE A 120 -10.48 -7.67 2.69
CA ILE A 120 -10.35 -8.91 3.46
C ILE A 120 -9.28 -8.65 4.52
N VAL A 121 -9.60 -8.95 5.79
CA VAL A 121 -8.71 -8.65 6.91
C VAL A 121 -8.13 -9.92 7.49
N ARG A 122 -6.80 -9.95 7.62
CA ARG A 122 -6.09 -11.02 8.33
C ARG A 122 -5.10 -10.39 9.32
N PRO A 123 -4.83 -11.05 10.44
CA PRO A 123 -3.81 -10.59 11.38
C PRO A 123 -2.45 -10.40 10.67
N ALA A 124 -1.73 -9.36 11.09
CA ALA A 124 -0.36 -9.17 10.62
C ALA A 124 0.51 -10.36 11.07
N SER A 125 1.02 -11.11 10.12
CA SER A 125 1.85 -12.29 10.36
C SER A 125 2.89 -12.49 9.26
N GLY A 126 3.82 -13.39 9.47
CA GLY A 126 4.77 -13.82 8.42
C GLY A 126 4.13 -14.71 7.35
N HIS A 127 2.92 -15.23 7.58
CA HIS A 127 2.19 -16.16 6.73
C HIS A 127 0.79 -15.62 6.38
N PRO A 128 0.71 -14.54 5.59
CA PRO A 128 -0.55 -13.81 5.39
C PRO A 128 -1.59 -14.55 4.56
N LEU A 129 -1.17 -15.57 3.79
CA LEU A 129 -2.05 -16.35 2.93
C LEU A 129 -2.49 -17.69 3.56
N ALA A 130 -2.09 -18.00 4.80
CA ALA A 130 -2.37 -19.28 5.44
C ALA A 130 -3.87 -19.66 5.45
N ASP A 131 -4.75 -18.69 5.67
CA ASP A 131 -6.21 -18.91 5.78
C ASP A 131 -7.01 -18.36 4.58
N ILE A 132 -6.33 -17.94 3.51
CA ILE A 132 -6.99 -17.44 2.30
C ILE A 132 -7.46 -18.63 1.47
N LYS A 133 -8.75 -18.63 1.11
CA LYS A 133 -9.37 -19.71 0.33
C LYS A 133 -9.74 -19.28 -1.09
N GLU A 134 -10.09 -18.00 -1.26
CA GLU A 134 -10.54 -17.45 -2.53
C GLU A 134 -9.42 -16.71 -3.24
N PRO A 135 -9.40 -16.68 -4.57
CA PRO A 135 -8.47 -15.86 -5.33
C PRO A 135 -8.56 -14.38 -4.93
N LEU A 136 -7.41 -13.71 -4.89
CA LEU A 136 -7.33 -12.30 -4.53
C LEU A 136 -7.00 -11.46 -5.76
N ARG A 137 -7.64 -10.30 -5.88
CA ARG A 137 -7.29 -9.34 -6.93
C ARG A 137 -6.02 -8.56 -6.58
N PHE A 138 -5.92 -8.10 -5.33
CA PHE A 138 -4.83 -7.21 -4.92
C PHE A 138 -4.32 -7.56 -3.52
N VAL A 139 -3.01 -7.65 -3.40
CA VAL A 139 -2.32 -7.85 -2.13
C VAL A 139 -1.12 -6.91 -2.03
N ALA A 140 -0.91 -6.36 -0.84
CA ALA A 140 0.32 -5.63 -0.50
C ALA A 140 1.04 -6.36 0.62
N MET A 141 2.33 -6.63 0.45
CA MET A 141 3.17 -7.35 1.41
C MET A 141 4.52 -6.67 1.58
N VAL A 142 5.20 -7.00 2.68
CA VAL A 142 6.63 -6.71 2.85
C VAL A 142 7.48 -7.89 2.31
N PRO A 143 8.77 -7.68 1.94
CA PRO A 143 9.60 -8.74 1.36
C PRO A 143 9.63 -10.03 2.19
N LEU A 144 9.71 -9.91 3.52
CA LEU A 144 9.72 -11.06 4.44
C LEU A 144 8.43 -11.91 4.33
N GLN A 145 7.27 -11.28 4.18
CA GLN A 145 6.00 -11.99 4.00
C GLN A 145 5.99 -12.76 2.68
N VAL A 146 6.49 -12.15 1.61
CA VAL A 146 6.59 -12.83 0.30
C VAL A 146 7.56 -14.00 0.38
N TYR A 147 8.74 -13.80 0.97
CA TYR A 147 9.71 -14.87 1.18
C TYR A 147 9.09 -16.05 1.93
N ASN A 148 8.45 -15.82 3.08
CA ASN A 148 7.83 -16.87 3.88
C ASN A 148 6.71 -17.60 3.10
N THR A 149 5.86 -16.84 2.39
CA THR A 149 4.80 -17.38 1.52
C THR A 149 5.37 -18.32 0.45
N MET A 150 6.51 -17.95 -0.14
CA MET A 150 7.16 -18.78 -1.17
C MET A 150 7.76 -20.08 -0.63
N GLN A 151 8.08 -20.16 0.68
CA GLN A 151 8.60 -21.36 1.33
C GLN A 151 7.51 -22.39 1.71
N VAL A 152 6.23 -21.99 1.74
CA VAL A 152 5.11 -22.86 2.08
C VAL A 152 4.32 -23.20 0.81
N PRO A 153 4.32 -24.49 0.38
CA PRO A 153 3.70 -24.90 -0.90
C PRO A 153 2.24 -24.43 -1.04
N GLU A 154 1.43 -24.57 0.00
CA GLU A 154 0.01 -24.19 -0.01
C GLU A 154 -0.18 -22.70 -0.15
N GLU A 155 0.65 -21.88 0.52
CA GLU A 155 0.59 -20.42 0.42
C GLU A 155 1.12 -19.94 -0.94
N LYS A 156 2.16 -20.59 -1.45
CA LYS A 156 2.67 -20.32 -2.80
C LYS A 156 1.62 -20.58 -3.88
N GLU A 157 0.84 -21.66 -3.77
CA GLU A 157 -0.27 -21.91 -4.70
C GLU A 157 -1.38 -20.86 -4.58
N ARG A 158 -1.67 -20.36 -3.37
CA ARG A 158 -2.62 -19.24 -3.16
C ARG A 158 -2.09 -17.93 -3.74
N LEU A 159 -0.79 -17.67 -3.60
CA LEU A 159 -0.15 -16.51 -4.21
C LEU A 159 -0.27 -16.54 -5.73
N LYS A 160 -0.11 -17.71 -6.37
CA LYS A 160 -0.31 -17.89 -7.82
C LYS A 160 -1.74 -17.59 -8.28
N GLN A 161 -2.72 -17.65 -7.39
CA GLN A 161 -4.12 -17.30 -7.65
C GLN A 161 -4.43 -15.82 -7.35
N THR A 162 -3.43 -15.04 -6.95
CA THR A 162 -3.52 -13.60 -6.76
C THR A 162 -3.19 -12.91 -8.07
N ASP A 163 -4.01 -11.95 -8.51
CA ASP A 163 -3.74 -11.23 -9.77
C ASP A 163 -2.59 -10.24 -9.63
N ILE A 164 -2.57 -9.44 -8.56
CA ILE A 164 -1.61 -8.36 -8.37
C ILE A 164 -1.04 -8.40 -6.94
N LEU A 165 0.30 -8.42 -6.86
CA LEU A 165 1.06 -8.23 -5.63
C LEU A 165 1.92 -6.97 -5.75
N ILE A 166 1.85 -6.07 -4.77
CA ILE A 166 2.85 -5.02 -4.59
C ILE A 166 3.71 -5.35 -3.37
N ILE A 167 5.02 -5.14 -3.48
CA ILE A 167 6.00 -5.37 -2.42
C ILE A 167 6.61 -4.03 -2.02
N GLY A 168 6.49 -3.68 -0.73
CA GLY A 168 7.00 -2.41 -0.21
C GLY A 168 7.57 -2.54 1.20
N GLY A 169 8.12 -1.45 1.73
CA GLY A 169 8.69 -1.42 3.07
C GLY A 169 10.09 -2.04 3.20
N GLY A 170 10.72 -2.39 2.08
CA GLY A 170 12.08 -2.90 2.02
C GLY A 170 12.47 -3.28 0.59
N ALA A 171 13.77 -3.48 0.36
CA ALA A 171 14.28 -3.95 -0.92
C ALA A 171 13.93 -5.42 -1.16
N VAL A 172 13.65 -5.76 -2.41
CA VAL A 172 13.54 -7.15 -2.89
C VAL A 172 14.96 -7.56 -3.34
N ASP A 173 15.50 -8.61 -2.73
CA ASP A 173 16.82 -9.13 -3.12
C ASP A 173 16.75 -9.98 -4.39
N GLU A 174 17.89 -10.23 -5.01
CA GLU A 174 17.99 -11.00 -6.27
C GLU A 174 17.46 -12.44 -6.15
N ALA A 175 17.62 -13.06 -4.98
CA ALA A 175 17.16 -14.43 -4.77
C ALA A 175 15.63 -14.48 -4.78
N LEU A 176 14.98 -13.58 -4.05
CA LEU A 176 13.53 -13.46 -4.03
C LEU A 176 12.99 -13.03 -5.40
N GLU A 177 13.66 -12.09 -6.10
CA GLU A 177 13.26 -11.67 -7.44
C GLU A 177 13.32 -12.82 -8.44
N THR A 178 14.35 -13.67 -8.34
CA THR A 178 14.48 -14.88 -9.17
C THR A 178 13.31 -15.85 -8.96
N GLU A 179 12.88 -16.05 -7.70
CA GLU A 179 11.72 -16.89 -7.42
C GLU A 179 10.40 -16.25 -7.93
N ILE A 180 10.25 -14.93 -7.79
CA ILE A 180 9.10 -14.16 -8.27
C ILE A 180 8.92 -14.27 -9.78
N ASN A 181 10.01 -14.35 -10.55
CA ASN A 181 9.97 -14.45 -12.01
C ASN A 181 9.15 -15.65 -12.52
N HIS A 182 8.95 -16.67 -11.71
CA HIS A 182 8.17 -17.86 -12.05
C HIS A 182 6.69 -17.77 -11.67
N LEU A 183 6.26 -16.68 -11.04
CA LEU A 183 4.85 -16.49 -10.66
C LEU A 183 4.00 -15.97 -11.83
N PRO A 184 2.76 -16.46 -11.99
CA PRO A 184 1.79 -15.88 -12.92
C PRO A 184 1.23 -14.55 -12.42
N THR A 185 1.29 -14.31 -11.11
CA THR A 185 0.89 -13.08 -10.41
C THR A 185 1.64 -11.87 -10.96
N ALA A 186 0.95 -10.78 -11.19
CA ALA A 186 1.57 -9.51 -11.54
C ALA A 186 2.28 -8.90 -10.32
N VAL A 187 3.61 -9.01 -10.23
CA VAL A 187 4.37 -8.56 -9.06
C VAL A 187 5.08 -7.23 -9.34
N TYR A 188 4.92 -6.28 -8.42
CA TYR A 188 5.57 -4.98 -8.49
C TYR A 188 6.35 -4.68 -7.21
N SER A 189 7.56 -4.17 -7.36
CA SER A 189 8.28 -3.48 -6.28
C SER A 189 7.83 -2.02 -6.24
N THR A 190 7.74 -1.45 -5.04
CA THR A 190 7.30 -0.07 -4.84
C THR A 190 8.46 0.82 -4.41
N TYR A 191 8.51 2.05 -4.91
CA TYR A 191 9.39 3.10 -4.41
C TYR A 191 8.56 4.24 -3.83
N GLY A 192 8.88 4.64 -2.61
CA GLY A 192 8.23 5.72 -1.88
C GLY A 192 8.62 5.72 -0.40
N MET A 193 8.14 6.69 0.32
CA MET A 193 8.41 6.89 1.73
C MET A 193 7.17 7.41 2.47
N THR A 194 7.25 7.57 3.79
CA THR A 194 6.12 8.08 4.58
C THR A 194 5.76 9.51 4.17
N GLU A 195 6.74 10.31 3.81
CA GLU A 195 6.60 11.69 3.38
C GLU A 195 5.86 11.82 2.03
N THR A 196 5.92 10.79 1.18
CA THR A 196 5.09 10.66 -0.04
C THR A 196 3.81 9.86 0.17
N LEU A 197 3.44 9.56 1.43
CA LEU A 197 2.27 8.80 1.91
C LEU A 197 2.29 7.32 1.54
N SER A 198 2.90 6.96 0.44
CA SER A 198 3.05 5.63 -0.09
C SER A 198 4.04 5.68 -1.25
N HIS A 199 3.96 4.68 -2.12
CA HIS A 199 4.79 4.67 -3.31
C HIS A 199 4.36 5.73 -4.33
N ILE A 200 5.34 6.27 -5.00
CA ILE A 200 5.20 7.23 -6.11
C ILE A 200 5.65 6.63 -7.44
N ALA A 201 6.30 5.47 -7.40
CA ALA A 201 6.74 4.74 -8.57
C ALA A 201 6.62 3.22 -8.34
N LEU A 202 6.45 2.48 -9.41
CA LEU A 202 6.33 1.03 -9.43
C LEU A 202 7.30 0.42 -10.44
N ARG A 203 7.94 -0.69 -10.07
CA ARG A 203 8.77 -1.51 -10.96
C ARG A 203 8.13 -2.90 -11.10
N ARG A 204 7.79 -3.29 -12.30
CA ARG A 204 7.32 -4.64 -12.58
C ARG A 204 8.48 -5.63 -12.46
N LEU A 205 8.33 -6.65 -11.60
CA LEU A 205 9.39 -7.62 -11.33
C LEU A 205 9.39 -8.82 -12.27
N ASN A 206 8.24 -9.17 -12.87
CA ASN A 206 8.09 -10.41 -13.62
C ASN A 206 7.20 -10.30 -14.85
N GLY A 207 7.25 -11.34 -15.70
CA GLY A 207 6.46 -11.44 -16.94
C GLY A 207 7.03 -10.60 -18.07
N ALA A 208 6.28 -10.48 -19.18
CA ALA A 208 6.73 -9.79 -20.39
C ALA A 208 6.98 -8.28 -20.20
N SER A 209 6.41 -7.69 -19.13
CA SER A 209 6.57 -6.28 -18.78
C SER A 209 7.55 -6.06 -17.63
N ALA A 210 8.39 -7.07 -17.29
CA ALA A 210 9.43 -6.90 -16.29
C ALA A 210 10.41 -5.78 -16.71
N SER A 211 10.84 -5.01 -15.73
CA SER A 211 11.73 -3.85 -15.94
C SER A 211 12.76 -3.76 -14.82
N GLU A 212 13.94 -3.26 -15.16
CA GLU A 212 14.96 -2.87 -14.18
C GLU A 212 14.68 -1.49 -13.58
N HIS A 213 13.76 -0.72 -14.17
CA HIS A 213 13.48 0.66 -13.81
C HIS A 213 12.13 0.83 -13.13
N TYR A 214 12.07 1.79 -12.19
CA TYR A 214 10.83 2.26 -11.61
C TYR A 214 10.17 3.29 -12.51
N TYR A 215 8.88 3.14 -12.74
CA TYR A 215 8.05 4.08 -13.49
C TYR A 215 7.28 4.96 -12.50
N PRO A 216 7.59 6.27 -12.43
CA PRO A 216 6.85 7.19 -11.58
C PRO A 216 5.43 7.38 -12.09
N PHE A 217 4.50 7.70 -11.18
CA PHE A 217 3.16 8.11 -11.57
C PHE A 217 3.19 9.41 -12.40
N PRO A 218 2.26 9.63 -13.33
CA PRO A 218 2.29 10.78 -14.26
C PRO A 218 2.35 12.16 -13.59
N SER A 219 1.90 12.27 -12.33
CA SER A 219 1.93 13.50 -11.54
C SER A 219 3.25 13.73 -10.78
N VAL A 220 4.20 12.80 -10.86
CA VAL A 220 5.46 12.83 -10.12
C VAL A 220 6.57 13.23 -11.08
N LYS A 221 7.36 14.25 -10.69
CA LYS A 221 8.58 14.66 -11.37
C LYS A 221 9.78 14.31 -10.50
N LEU A 222 10.76 13.71 -11.11
CA LEU A 222 12.00 13.31 -10.47
C LEU A 222 13.14 14.11 -11.08
N SER A 223 14.08 14.55 -10.24
CA SER A 223 15.31 15.21 -10.68
C SER A 223 16.44 14.88 -9.70
N LEU A 224 17.66 15.27 -10.04
CA LEU A 224 18.84 15.10 -9.18
C LEU A 224 19.26 16.41 -8.58
N SER A 225 19.74 16.36 -7.34
CA SER A 225 20.45 17.46 -6.69
C SER A 225 21.88 17.60 -7.25
N ALA A 226 22.58 18.65 -6.85
CA ALA A 226 24.00 18.81 -7.18
C ALA A 226 24.89 17.68 -6.62
N GLU A 227 24.42 16.99 -5.56
CA GLU A 227 25.08 15.86 -4.90
C GLU A 227 24.62 14.52 -5.46
N ASN A 228 23.87 14.48 -6.58
CA ASN A 228 23.28 13.28 -7.20
C ASN A 228 22.28 12.54 -6.29
N THR A 229 21.63 13.23 -5.37
CA THR A 229 20.52 12.66 -4.60
C THR A 229 19.19 12.95 -5.28
N LEU A 230 18.20 12.06 -5.06
CA LEU A 230 16.90 12.17 -5.68
C LEU A 230 16.09 13.34 -5.09
N ILE A 231 15.57 14.17 -5.97
CA ILE A 231 14.58 15.21 -5.67
C ILE A 231 13.23 14.76 -6.22
N ILE A 232 12.20 14.80 -5.37
CA ILE A 232 10.82 14.37 -5.67
C ILE A 232 9.91 15.59 -5.63
N ASP A 233 9.24 15.89 -6.76
CA ASP A 233 8.13 16.83 -6.85
C ASP A 233 6.84 16.06 -7.14
N ALA A 234 6.00 15.89 -6.11
CA ALA A 234 4.80 15.08 -6.16
C ALA A 234 3.58 15.84 -5.60
N PRO A 235 3.10 16.90 -6.26
CA PRO A 235 2.17 17.89 -5.70
C PRO A 235 0.80 17.33 -5.33
N LEU A 236 0.40 16.15 -5.79
CA LEU A 236 -0.86 15.50 -5.41
C LEU A 236 -0.76 14.81 -4.03
N VAL A 237 0.45 14.48 -3.57
CA VAL A 237 0.66 13.66 -2.36
C VAL A 237 1.59 14.32 -1.36
N CYS A 238 2.31 15.38 -1.73
CA CYS A 238 3.21 16.13 -0.87
C CYS A 238 3.13 17.61 -1.23
N ASP A 239 3.06 18.48 -0.21
CA ASP A 239 2.98 19.95 -0.43
C ASP A 239 4.33 20.58 -0.78
N GLU A 240 5.42 19.90 -0.44
CA GLU A 240 6.78 20.39 -0.64
C GLU A 240 7.60 19.43 -1.52
N THR A 241 8.56 19.99 -2.25
CA THR A 241 9.55 19.19 -2.95
C THR A 241 10.49 18.54 -1.93
N LEU A 242 10.65 17.22 -2.03
CA LEU A 242 11.46 16.43 -1.10
C LEU A 242 12.83 16.16 -1.72
N GLN A 243 13.89 16.45 -0.99
CA GLN A 243 15.22 15.95 -1.29
C GLN A 243 15.50 14.72 -0.41
N THR A 244 15.83 13.61 -1.03
CA THR A 244 16.15 12.36 -0.34
C THR A 244 17.65 12.18 -0.18
N ASN A 245 18.06 11.15 0.56
CA ASN A 245 19.44 10.69 0.59
C ASN A 245 19.71 9.54 -0.40
N ASP A 246 18.70 9.17 -1.19
CA ASP A 246 18.82 8.07 -2.16
C ASP A 246 19.62 8.56 -3.37
N CYS A 247 20.71 7.86 -3.71
CA CYS A 247 21.45 8.08 -4.95
C CYS A 247 20.80 7.27 -6.07
N LEU A 248 20.51 7.92 -7.19
CA LEU A 248 20.01 7.26 -8.39
C LEU A 248 21.14 7.01 -9.39
N LEU A 249 21.16 5.80 -9.95
CA LEU A 249 21.81 5.58 -11.24
C LEU A 249 20.81 5.98 -12.33
N TYR A 250 21.01 7.15 -12.91
CA TYR A 250 20.22 7.61 -14.06
C TYR A 250 20.85 7.02 -15.32
N THR A 251 20.11 6.18 -16.02
CA THR A 251 20.50 5.77 -17.38
C THR A 251 19.80 6.70 -18.37
N SER A 252 20.58 7.41 -19.17
CA SER A 252 20.15 8.50 -20.05
C SER A 252 19.28 8.07 -21.26
N ASP A 253 18.93 6.80 -21.41
CA ASP A 253 18.32 6.25 -22.61
C ASP A 253 16.78 6.25 -22.62
N ALA A 254 16.12 6.86 -21.63
CA ALA A 254 14.65 6.90 -21.57
C ALA A 254 14.03 8.23 -21.99
N ALA A 255 14.79 9.15 -22.57
CA ALA A 255 14.33 10.51 -22.88
C ALA A 255 14.10 10.81 -24.39
N ASP A 256 14.28 9.85 -25.28
CA ASP A 256 14.22 10.07 -26.75
C ASP A 256 13.31 9.05 -27.50
N GLU A 257 12.12 8.71 -26.96
CA GLU A 257 11.05 8.14 -27.79
C GLU A 257 9.69 8.73 -27.45
#